data_d18d06085b1e069dff0fda7fb5dbe548
#
_entry.id   d18d06085b1e069dff0fda7fb5dbe548
#
_cell.length_a   1.000
_cell.length_b   1.000
_cell.length_c   1.000
_cell.angle_alpha   90.00
_cell.angle_beta   90.00
_cell.angle_gamma   90.00
#
_symmetry.space_group_name_H-M   'P 1'
#
loop_
_entity.id
_entity.type
_entity.pdbx_description
1 polymer ?
#
loop_
_entity_poly.entity_id
_entity_poly.type
_entity_poly.pdbx_seq_one_letter_code
_entity_poly.pdbx_strand_id
1 'polypeptide(L)'
;MNQGFRDKISESLDSFFQFIHKYFFYCIIVSYVIGGAFPQLGLLIRDTNFGQFHLFGGGNIKVSLSLVLLSLLLFNAGLGIHRSELVNLFKRPTLLIVGLFSNLSIPIAFTYFISLLMIFWHNPDEVQNILVGLALIASMPIAASSTAWSQKSNGNLALSLGLVVFSTILSPVTTPIGLHSIGFITTGDYSEDLHEIADDGIGAFLFLSVLLPTVLGIGLHFLLPKTSIEAAKKPIKDANLLNLLILNYSNASVVLPGVFQEPDWDFLFVIVLITGGLCAFAFFTGFVLSRIFKSSDSERSSLVFGLGMNNNGTGLVLASLSLVDHPAVMLPIIFYNLIQHIVAGYVDKKLTNS
;
A
#
# COMPACT_ATOMS: atom_id res chain seq x y z
N MET A 1 -13.31 40.32 2.55
CA MET A 1 -12.77 39.40 3.54
C MET A 1 -11.35 39.87 3.91
N ASN A 2 -11.14 40.27 5.17
CA ASN A 2 -9.97 41.03 5.64
C ASN A 2 -8.67 40.26 5.40
N GLN A 3 -7.63 40.89 4.83
CA GLN A 3 -6.33 40.26 4.49
C GLN A 3 -5.71 39.59 5.72
N GLY A 4 -5.79 40.23 6.90
CA GLY A 4 -5.32 39.63 8.16
C GLY A 4 -6.08 38.39 8.63
N PHE A 5 -7.32 38.17 8.19
CA PHE A 5 -8.07 36.94 8.48
C PHE A 5 -7.60 35.78 7.57
N ARG A 6 -7.28 36.06 6.31
CA ARG A 6 -6.71 35.09 5.37
C ARG A 6 -5.32 34.63 5.82
N ASP A 7 -4.48 35.56 6.28
CA ASP A 7 -3.12 35.26 6.73
C ASP A 7 -3.16 34.36 7.98
N LYS A 8 -4.03 34.66 8.96
CA LYS A 8 -4.23 33.80 10.15
C LYS A 8 -4.73 32.37 9.81
N ILE A 9 -5.65 32.24 8.86
CA ILE A 9 -6.12 30.91 8.42
C ILE A 9 -4.98 30.16 7.74
N SER A 10 -4.21 30.82 6.87
CA SER A 10 -3.05 30.21 6.20
C SER A 10 -2.01 29.72 7.20
N GLU A 11 -1.64 30.55 8.19
CA GLU A 11 -0.69 30.16 9.25
C GLU A 11 -1.20 29.00 10.10
N SER A 12 -2.49 28.98 10.43
CA SER A 12 -3.11 27.89 11.19
C SER A 12 -3.12 26.60 10.40
N LEU A 13 -3.46 26.63 9.11
CA LEU A 13 -3.43 25.47 8.21
C LEU A 13 -1.99 24.95 8.03
N ASP A 14 -1.02 25.83 7.84
CA ASP A 14 0.37 25.45 7.70
C ASP A 14 0.90 24.78 8.97
N SER A 15 0.56 25.30 10.15
CA SER A 15 0.91 24.69 11.44
C SER A 15 0.26 23.31 11.62
N PHE A 16 -1.00 23.17 11.24
CA PHE A 16 -1.72 21.89 11.28
C PHE A 16 -1.07 20.84 10.37
N PHE A 17 -0.75 21.18 9.12
CA PHE A 17 -0.09 20.24 8.20
C PHE A 17 1.33 19.90 8.64
N GLN A 18 2.10 20.87 9.18
CA GLN A 18 3.41 20.60 9.78
C GLN A 18 3.32 19.60 10.93
N PHE A 19 2.30 19.74 11.80
CA PHE A 19 2.04 18.79 12.87
C PHE A 19 1.76 17.38 12.33
N ILE A 20 0.85 17.25 11.34
CA ILE A 20 0.55 15.95 10.71
C ILE A 20 1.80 15.36 10.07
N HIS A 21 2.59 16.13 9.32
CA HIS A 21 3.84 15.67 8.73
C HIS A 21 4.83 15.14 9.77
N LYS A 22 5.01 15.89 10.86
CA LYS A 22 5.95 15.52 11.93
C LYS A 22 5.54 14.26 12.67
N TYR A 23 4.22 14.11 12.92
CA TYR A 23 3.66 13.02 13.71
C TYR A 23 2.83 12.03 12.87
N PHE A 24 3.12 11.93 11.57
CA PHE A 24 2.30 11.19 10.60
C PHE A 24 2.03 9.73 11.02
N PHE A 25 3.04 9.03 11.52
CA PHE A 25 2.87 7.67 12.03
C PHE A 25 1.85 7.57 13.17
N TYR A 26 1.90 8.50 14.12
CA TYR A 26 0.92 8.55 15.20
C TYR A 26 -0.48 8.91 14.69
N CYS A 27 -0.57 9.78 13.69
CA CYS A 27 -1.84 10.12 13.04
C CYS A 27 -2.48 8.89 12.35
N ILE A 28 -1.67 8.01 11.75
CA ILE A 28 -2.16 6.73 11.21
C ILE A 28 -2.74 5.84 12.34
N ILE A 29 -2.03 5.67 13.45
CA ILE A 29 -2.53 4.89 14.59
C ILE A 29 -3.84 5.50 15.11
N VAL A 30 -3.87 6.82 15.29
CA VAL A 30 -5.07 7.52 15.75
C VAL A 30 -6.23 7.34 14.78
N SER A 31 -5.99 7.39 13.45
CA SER A 31 -7.05 7.16 12.46
C SER A 31 -7.64 5.75 12.55
N TYR A 32 -6.81 4.73 12.81
CA TYR A 32 -7.28 3.38 13.04
C TYR A 32 -8.07 3.25 14.35
N VAL A 33 -7.58 3.83 15.44
CA VAL A 33 -8.28 3.81 16.74
C VAL A 33 -9.63 4.50 16.63
N ILE A 34 -9.69 5.67 15.98
CA ILE A 34 -10.95 6.39 15.76
C ILE A 34 -11.89 5.56 14.88
N GLY A 35 -11.37 4.89 13.81
CA GLY A 35 -12.16 4.00 12.97
C GLY A 35 -12.79 2.85 13.73
N GLY A 36 -12.07 2.26 14.67
CA GLY A 36 -12.60 1.21 15.55
C GLY A 36 -13.64 1.71 16.57
N ALA A 37 -13.40 2.90 17.17
CA ALA A 37 -14.26 3.45 18.22
C ALA A 37 -15.50 4.18 17.66
N PHE A 38 -15.38 4.86 16.51
CA PHE A 38 -16.42 5.71 15.91
C PHE A 38 -16.54 5.41 14.40
N PRO A 39 -17.08 4.24 13.98
CA PRO A 39 -17.01 3.78 12.60
C PRO A 39 -17.97 4.48 11.62
N GLN A 40 -18.98 5.23 12.12
CA GLN A 40 -20.13 5.68 11.32
C GLN A 40 -19.73 6.48 10.08
N LEU A 41 -18.81 7.46 10.22
CA LEU A 41 -18.35 8.25 9.09
C LEU A 41 -17.45 7.45 8.14
N GLY A 42 -16.66 6.51 8.67
CA GLY A 42 -15.81 5.64 7.84
C GLY A 42 -16.64 4.69 6.99
N LEU A 43 -17.69 4.10 7.56
CA LEU A 43 -18.65 3.29 6.82
C LEU A 43 -19.41 4.12 5.78
N LEU A 44 -19.81 5.36 6.12
CA LEU A 44 -20.44 6.28 5.15
C LEU A 44 -19.51 6.54 3.94
N ILE A 45 -18.22 6.77 4.17
CA ILE A 45 -17.23 6.96 3.10
C ILE A 45 -17.15 5.73 2.21
N ARG A 46 -17.11 4.53 2.81
CA ARG A 46 -17.08 3.26 2.08
C ARG A 46 -18.36 3.04 1.26
N ASP A 47 -19.51 3.26 1.86
CA ASP A 47 -20.84 2.96 1.26
C ASP A 47 -21.29 4.02 0.24
N THR A 48 -20.61 5.19 0.21
CA THR A 48 -20.88 6.23 -0.78
C THR A 48 -20.42 5.77 -2.16
N ASN A 49 -21.38 5.56 -3.06
CA ASN A 49 -21.16 5.09 -4.42
C ASN A 49 -21.63 6.12 -5.43
N PHE A 50 -20.82 6.36 -6.49
CA PHE A 50 -21.10 7.29 -7.59
C PHE A 50 -21.66 6.61 -8.84
N GLY A 51 -21.84 5.27 -8.79
CA GLY A 51 -22.33 4.49 -9.91
C GLY A 51 -21.48 3.27 -10.22
N GLN A 52 -21.83 2.59 -11.30
CA GLN A 52 -21.11 1.40 -11.78
C GLN A 52 -20.64 1.65 -13.21
N PHE A 53 -19.41 1.30 -13.51
CA PHE A 53 -18.87 1.29 -14.87
C PHE A 53 -18.78 -0.14 -15.37
N HIS A 54 -19.35 -0.38 -16.55
CA HIS A 54 -19.19 -1.62 -17.29
C HIS A 54 -17.95 -1.52 -18.17
N LEU A 55 -16.99 -2.39 -17.97
CA LEU A 55 -15.79 -2.44 -18.80
C LEU A 55 -15.95 -3.43 -19.96
N PHE A 56 -15.27 -3.12 -21.06
CA PHE A 56 -15.09 -4.06 -22.17
C PHE A 56 -14.33 -5.28 -21.62
N GLY A 57 -15.04 -6.40 -21.42
CA GLY A 57 -14.47 -7.63 -20.86
C GLY A 57 -15.25 -8.23 -19.68
N GLY A 58 -16.40 -7.63 -19.30
CA GLY A 58 -17.40 -8.28 -18.42
C GLY A 58 -17.36 -7.91 -16.94
N GLY A 59 -16.40 -7.11 -16.47
CA GLY A 59 -16.33 -6.70 -15.05
C GLY A 59 -17.15 -5.43 -14.76
N ASN A 60 -17.94 -5.46 -13.68
CA ASN A 60 -18.66 -4.30 -13.14
C ASN A 60 -17.85 -3.70 -12.01
N ILE A 61 -17.36 -2.46 -12.16
CA ILE A 61 -16.65 -1.77 -11.10
C ILE A 61 -17.58 -0.75 -10.46
N LYS A 62 -17.84 -0.93 -9.16
CA LYS A 62 -18.55 0.08 -8.35
C LYS A 62 -17.57 1.20 -8.03
N VAL A 63 -17.89 2.43 -8.43
CA VAL A 63 -17.08 3.61 -8.11
C VAL A 63 -17.48 4.12 -6.73
N SER A 64 -16.81 3.62 -5.70
CA SER A 64 -16.96 4.10 -4.33
C SER A 64 -16.11 5.36 -4.08
N LEU A 65 -16.46 6.11 -3.04
CA LEU A 65 -15.63 7.24 -2.59
C LEU A 65 -14.21 6.77 -2.20
N SER A 66 -14.09 5.61 -1.57
CA SER A 66 -12.78 4.99 -1.24
C SER A 66 -11.93 4.75 -2.50
N LEU A 67 -12.55 4.29 -3.59
CA LEU A 67 -11.88 4.10 -4.88
C LEU A 67 -11.38 5.43 -5.47
N VAL A 68 -12.20 6.48 -5.41
CA VAL A 68 -11.83 7.83 -5.87
C VAL A 68 -10.67 8.38 -5.06
N LEU A 69 -10.72 8.25 -3.73
CA LEU A 69 -9.64 8.69 -2.84
C LEU A 69 -8.34 7.93 -3.13
N LEU A 70 -8.39 6.61 -3.35
CA LEU A 70 -7.23 5.81 -3.76
C LEU A 70 -6.67 6.29 -5.11
N SER A 71 -7.54 6.49 -6.10
CA SER A 71 -7.14 6.97 -7.44
C SER A 71 -6.46 8.35 -7.38
N LEU A 72 -6.96 9.26 -6.54
CA LEU A 72 -6.33 10.57 -6.30
C LEU A 72 -4.94 10.45 -5.67
N LEU A 73 -4.75 9.54 -4.70
CA LEU A 73 -3.43 9.26 -4.11
C LEU A 73 -2.42 8.85 -5.18
N LEU A 74 -2.82 7.92 -6.05
CA LEU A 74 -1.95 7.35 -7.06
C LEU A 74 -1.71 8.32 -8.24
N PHE A 75 -2.71 9.11 -8.62
CA PHE A 75 -2.54 10.22 -9.56
C PHE A 75 -1.49 11.22 -9.05
N ASN A 76 -1.60 11.63 -7.79
CA ASN A 76 -0.66 12.55 -7.16
C ASN A 76 0.75 11.94 -7.02
N ALA A 77 0.85 10.63 -6.75
CA ALA A 77 2.12 9.93 -6.76
C ALA A 77 2.77 9.97 -8.14
N GLY A 78 1.99 9.72 -9.21
CA GLY A 78 2.42 9.85 -10.60
C GLY A 78 2.88 11.27 -10.96
N LEU A 79 2.14 12.28 -10.52
CA LEU A 79 2.46 13.68 -10.75
C LEU A 79 3.78 14.12 -10.09
N GLY A 80 4.19 13.44 -9.02
CA GLY A 80 5.46 13.68 -8.32
C GLY A 80 6.70 13.14 -9.02
N ILE A 81 6.58 12.34 -10.10
CA ILE A 81 7.69 11.67 -10.78
C ILE A 81 8.36 12.59 -11.80
N HIS A 82 9.66 12.85 -11.63
CA HIS A 82 10.43 13.74 -12.51
C HIS A 82 11.00 13.02 -13.74
N ARG A 83 11.03 13.73 -14.88
CA ARG A 83 11.53 13.17 -16.16
C ARG A 83 12.97 12.64 -16.10
N SER A 84 13.85 13.34 -15.37
CA SER A 84 15.25 12.92 -15.20
C SER A 84 15.40 11.58 -14.51
N GLU A 85 14.46 11.23 -13.64
CA GLU A 85 14.45 9.98 -12.91
C GLU A 85 14.01 8.84 -13.82
N LEU A 86 12.97 9.05 -14.64
CA LEU A 86 12.52 8.04 -15.61
C LEU A 86 13.57 7.65 -16.63
N VAL A 87 14.36 8.63 -17.15
CA VAL A 87 15.44 8.34 -18.11
C VAL A 87 16.55 7.49 -17.48
N ASN A 88 16.77 7.62 -16.17
CA ASN A 88 17.80 6.87 -15.45
C ASN A 88 17.38 5.46 -15.01
N LEU A 89 16.08 5.09 -15.15
CA LEU A 89 15.55 3.80 -14.72
C LEU A 89 16.27 2.60 -15.34
N PHE A 90 16.71 2.73 -16.58
CA PHE A 90 17.30 1.65 -17.35
C PHE A 90 18.82 1.49 -17.15
N LYS A 91 19.45 2.26 -16.25
CA LYS A 91 20.90 2.14 -16.00
C LYS A 91 21.28 0.84 -15.27
N ARG A 92 20.39 0.26 -14.49
CA ARG A 92 20.59 -0.98 -13.74
C ARG A 92 19.39 -1.93 -13.89
N PRO A 93 19.13 -2.43 -15.11
CA PRO A 93 17.95 -3.25 -15.39
C PRO A 93 17.91 -4.54 -14.56
N THR A 94 19.05 -5.13 -14.25
CA THR A 94 19.13 -6.36 -13.45
C THR A 94 18.56 -6.17 -12.05
N LEU A 95 18.90 -5.07 -11.36
CA LEU A 95 18.38 -4.78 -10.02
C LEU A 95 16.88 -4.49 -10.04
N LEU A 96 16.41 -3.82 -11.09
CA LEU A 96 15.00 -3.56 -11.27
C LEU A 96 14.21 -4.88 -11.46
N ILE A 97 14.65 -5.74 -12.40
CA ILE A 97 13.99 -7.01 -12.70
C ILE A 97 14.00 -7.94 -11.47
N VAL A 98 15.15 -8.09 -10.81
CA VAL A 98 15.26 -8.93 -9.61
C VAL A 98 14.42 -8.37 -8.47
N GLY A 99 14.39 -7.05 -8.29
CA GLY A 99 13.53 -6.41 -7.29
C GLY A 99 12.05 -6.66 -7.55
N LEU A 100 11.58 -6.47 -8.78
CA LEU A 100 10.19 -6.73 -9.16
C LEU A 100 9.79 -8.20 -8.98
N PHE A 101 10.64 -9.12 -9.43
CA PHE A 101 10.42 -10.55 -9.26
C PHE A 101 10.36 -10.94 -7.77
N SER A 102 11.28 -10.41 -6.98
CA SER A 102 11.35 -10.69 -5.54
C SER A 102 10.17 -10.09 -4.76
N ASN A 103 9.67 -8.92 -5.18
CA ASN A 103 8.50 -8.30 -4.55
C ASN A 103 7.25 -9.21 -4.62
N LEU A 104 7.10 -9.99 -5.68
CA LEU A 104 6.00 -10.94 -5.83
C LEU A 104 6.34 -12.29 -5.18
N SER A 105 7.49 -12.88 -5.54
CA SER A 105 7.81 -14.27 -5.20
C SER A 105 8.13 -14.47 -3.72
N ILE A 106 8.78 -13.51 -3.06
CA ILE A 106 9.19 -13.65 -1.66
C ILE A 106 8.01 -13.66 -0.70
N PRO A 107 7.04 -12.72 -0.77
CA PRO A 107 5.86 -12.80 0.10
C PRO A 107 4.99 -14.03 -0.18
N ILE A 108 4.86 -14.46 -1.44
CA ILE A 108 4.14 -15.69 -1.80
C ILE A 108 4.83 -16.90 -1.14
N ALA A 109 6.16 -17.05 -1.31
CA ALA A 109 6.91 -18.16 -0.70
C ALA A 109 6.79 -18.14 0.84
N PHE A 110 6.82 -16.96 1.46
CA PHE A 110 6.60 -16.82 2.89
C PHE A 110 5.19 -17.26 3.28
N THR A 111 4.15 -16.91 2.52
CA THR A 111 2.77 -17.32 2.79
C THR A 111 2.61 -18.83 2.69
N TYR A 112 3.24 -19.49 1.70
CA TYR A 112 3.28 -20.95 1.63
C TYR A 112 3.97 -21.57 2.86
N PHE A 113 5.07 -20.97 3.31
CA PHE A 113 5.73 -21.43 4.55
C PHE A 113 4.82 -21.28 5.76
N ILE A 114 4.14 -20.14 5.89
CA ILE A 114 3.18 -19.90 6.98
C ILE A 114 2.01 -20.88 6.92
N SER A 115 1.49 -21.21 5.73
CA SER A 115 0.39 -22.17 5.61
C SER A 115 0.73 -23.55 6.20
N LEU A 116 1.99 -23.98 6.07
CA LEU A 116 2.46 -25.22 6.68
C LEU A 116 2.52 -25.17 8.21
N LEU A 117 2.89 -24.02 8.76
CA LEU A 117 2.92 -23.81 10.22
C LEU A 117 1.51 -23.71 10.80
N MET A 118 0.60 -23.06 10.07
CA MET A 118 -0.78 -22.85 10.52
C MET A 118 -1.65 -24.12 10.46
N ILE A 119 -1.18 -25.23 9.92
CA ILE A 119 -1.85 -26.55 10.04
C ILE A 119 -2.10 -26.93 11.51
N PHE A 120 -1.23 -26.48 12.40
CA PHE A 120 -1.32 -26.75 13.84
C PHE A 120 -2.15 -25.70 14.60
N TRP A 121 -2.68 -24.68 13.92
CA TRP A 121 -3.51 -23.67 14.57
C TRP A 121 -4.91 -24.21 14.85
N HIS A 122 -5.49 -23.83 15.97
CA HIS A 122 -6.72 -24.43 16.51
C HIS A 122 -8.00 -23.99 15.77
N ASN A 123 -7.97 -22.82 15.09
CA ASN A 123 -9.14 -22.27 14.42
C ASN A 123 -8.89 -22.17 12.88
N PRO A 124 -9.56 -22.99 12.07
CA PRO A 124 -9.39 -22.98 10.61
C PRO A 124 -9.78 -21.64 9.94
N ASP A 125 -10.81 -20.94 10.43
CA ASP A 125 -11.27 -19.69 9.83
C ASP A 125 -10.22 -18.56 10.03
N GLU A 126 -9.57 -18.53 11.18
CA GLU A 126 -8.47 -17.61 11.44
C GLU A 126 -7.29 -17.87 10.50
N VAL A 127 -6.99 -19.15 10.23
CA VAL A 127 -5.95 -19.53 9.25
C VAL A 127 -6.29 -18.95 7.89
N GLN A 128 -7.54 -19.11 7.43
CA GLN A 128 -7.95 -18.58 6.14
C GLN A 128 -7.87 -17.04 6.11
N ASN A 129 -8.34 -16.35 7.15
CA ASN A 129 -8.23 -14.91 7.27
C ASN A 129 -6.78 -14.41 7.19
N ILE A 130 -5.83 -15.12 7.81
CA ILE A 130 -4.40 -14.81 7.72
C ILE A 130 -3.90 -15.04 6.30
N LEU A 131 -4.16 -16.20 5.70
CA LEU A 131 -3.65 -16.54 4.37
C LEU A 131 -4.17 -15.60 3.29
N VAL A 132 -5.46 -15.26 3.32
CA VAL A 132 -6.06 -14.30 2.37
C VAL A 132 -5.51 -12.89 2.59
N GLY A 133 -5.36 -12.45 3.84
CA GLY A 133 -4.72 -11.17 4.13
C GLY A 133 -3.28 -11.12 3.62
N LEU A 134 -2.50 -12.20 3.79
CA LEU A 134 -1.14 -12.31 3.25
C LEU A 134 -1.15 -12.37 1.71
N ALA A 135 -2.15 -13.00 1.09
CA ALA A 135 -2.32 -13.01 -0.37
C ALA A 135 -2.45 -11.59 -0.92
N LEU A 136 -3.29 -10.77 -0.27
CA LEU A 136 -3.47 -9.38 -0.64
C LEU A 136 -2.20 -8.56 -0.42
N ILE A 137 -1.48 -8.73 0.70
CA ILE A 137 -0.19 -8.07 0.93
C ILE A 137 0.83 -8.46 -0.16
N ALA A 138 0.97 -9.77 -0.43
CA ALA A 138 1.94 -10.32 -1.37
C ALA A 138 1.71 -9.89 -2.82
N SER A 139 0.44 -9.66 -3.17
CA SER A 139 0.01 -9.37 -4.54
C SER A 139 0.01 -7.88 -4.87
N MET A 140 0.12 -7.00 -3.86
CA MET A 140 0.07 -5.55 -4.10
C MET A 140 1.41 -5.02 -4.63
N PRO A 141 1.37 -3.97 -5.49
CA PRO A 141 2.58 -3.32 -5.97
C PRO A 141 3.34 -2.63 -4.84
N ILE A 142 4.59 -2.27 -5.11
CA ILE A 142 5.44 -1.56 -4.16
C ILE A 142 4.82 -0.19 -3.81
N ALA A 143 4.85 0.16 -2.53
CA ALA A 143 4.29 1.41 -2.05
C ALA A 143 5.09 2.63 -2.55
N ALA A 144 4.39 3.69 -2.98
CA ALA A 144 5.03 4.96 -3.34
C ALA A 144 5.81 5.58 -2.17
N SER A 145 5.40 5.33 -0.92
CA SER A 145 6.11 5.77 0.29
C SER A 145 7.52 5.16 0.43
N SER A 146 7.81 4.02 -0.20
CA SER A 146 9.15 3.42 -0.21
C SER A 146 10.20 4.36 -0.82
N THR A 147 9.80 5.14 -1.83
CA THR A 147 10.67 6.15 -2.46
C THR A 147 11.03 7.27 -1.48
N ALA A 148 10.09 7.73 -0.65
CA ALA A 148 10.37 8.75 0.35
C ALA A 148 11.38 8.25 1.41
N TRP A 149 11.24 7.02 1.87
CA TRP A 149 12.20 6.38 2.77
C TRP A 149 13.56 6.18 2.12
N SER A 150 13.58 5.69 0.87
CA SER A 150 14.80 5.55 0.08
C SER A 150 15.53 6.89 -0.05
N GLN A 151 14.82 7.95 -0.41
CA GLN A 151 15.39 9.30 -0.52
C GLN A 151 15.97 9.80 0.81
N LYS A 152 15.27 9.57 1.91
CA LYS A 152 15.73 9.95 3.25
C LYS A 152 17.04 9.24 3.64
N SER A 153 17.20 7.99 3.23
CA SER A 153 18.40 7.18 3.46
C SER A 153 19.43 7.28 2.31
N ASN A 154 19.46 8.39 1.57
CA ASN A 154 20.37 8.62 0.44
C ASN A 154 20.32 7.55 -0.65
N GLY A 155 19.17 6.94 -0.88
CA GLY A 155 18.96 5.90 -1.86
C GLY A 155 18.99 6.40 -3.31
N ASN A 156 19.12 5.45 -4.24
CA ASN A 156 19.05 5.69 -5.68
C ASN A 156 17.59 5.92 -6.10
N LEU A 157 17.19 7.19 -6.26
CA LEU A 157 15.82 7.56 -6.59
C LEU A 157 15.34 6.95 -7.90
N ALA A 158 16.21 6.83 -8.91
CA ALA A 158 15.83 6.21 -10.18
C ALA A 158 15.42 4.75 -9.96
N LEU A 159 16.23 3.95 -9.25
CA LEU A 159 15.90 2.57 -8.95
C LEU A 159 14.62 2.45 -8.09
N SER A 160 14.50 3.27 -7.05
CA SER A 160 13.31 3.26 -6.17
C SER A 160 12.03 3.59 -6.92
N LEU A 161 12.03 4.66 -7.73
CA LEU A 161 10.89 5.03 -8.57
C LEU A 161 10.61 3.98 -9.65
N GLY A 162 11.66 3.39 -10.23
CA GLY A 162 11.51 2.30 -11.18
C GLY A 162 10.77 1.11 -10.58
N LEU A 163 11.15 0.70 -9.39
CA LEU A 163 10.48 -0.39 -8.67
C LEU A 163 9.00 -0.07 -8.45
N VAL A 164 8.67 1.13 -7.97
CA VAL A 164 7.27 1.56 -7.76
C VAL A 164 6.48 1.61 -9.06
N VAL A 165 7.02 2.29 -10.08
CA VAL A 165 6.31 2.49 -11.36
C VAL A 165 6.08 1.16 -12.08
N PHE A 166 7.13 0.34 -12.21
CA PHE A 166 6.99 -0.94 -12.92
C PHE A 166 6.16 -1.96 -12.14
N SER A 167 6.26 -2.03 -10.81
CA SER A 167 5.35 -2.88 -10.04
C SER A 167 3.89 -2.44 -10.20
N THR A 168 3.63 -1.13 -10.26
CA THR A 168 2.29 -0.57 -10.52
C THR A 168 1.80 -0.89 -11.94
N ILE A 169 2.64 -0.74 -12.96
CA ILE A 169 2.30 -1.06 -14.36
C ILE A 169 2.01 -2.55 -14.53
N LEU A 170 2.77 -3.39 -13.85
CA LEU A 170 2.62 -4.84 -13.93
C LEU A 170 1.50 -5.38 -13.03
N SER A 171 1.01 -4.59 -12.05
CA SER A 171 0.05 -5.07 -11.05
C SER A 171 -1.24 -5.68 -11.64
N PRO A 172 -1.83 -5.19 -12.77
CA PRO A 172 -2.98 -5.85 -13.37
C PRO A 172 -2.74 -7.30 -13.81
N VAL A 173 -1.47 -7.68 -13.99
CA VAL A 173 -1.06 -9.04 -14.35
C VAL A 173 -0.50 -9.80 -13.15
N THR A 174 0.37 -9.15 -12.37
CA THR A 174 1.06 -9.83 -11.24
C THR A 174 0.15 -10.09 -10.05
N THR A 175 -0.85 -9.23 -9.82
CA THR A 175 -1.79 -9.42 -8.70
C THR A 175 -2.70 -10.64 -8.90
N PRO A 176 -3.35 -10.86 -10.05
CA PRO A 176 -4.06 -12.12 -10.32
C PRO A 176 -3.20 -13.36 -10.09
N ILE A 177 -1.96 -13.35 -10.59
CA ILE A 177 -1.02 -14.47 -10.39
C ILE A 177 -0.77 -14.73 -8.91
N GLY A 178 -0.57 -13.68 -8.11
CA GLY A 178 -0.35 -13.79 -6.67
C GLY A 178 -1.56 -14.35 -5.94
N LEU A 179 -2.76 -13.85 -6.26
CA LEU A 179 -4.01 -14.30 -5.64
C LEU A 179 -4.32 -15.76 -5.99
N HIS A 180 -4.23 -16.15 -7.27
CA HIS A 180 -4.38 -17.55 -7.68
C HIS A 180 -3.38 -18.45 -6.98
N SER A 181 -2.11 -18.03 -6.91
CA SER A 181 -1.07 -18.83 -6.26
C SER A 181 -1.43 -19.18 -4.82
N ILE A 182 -1.98 -18.23 -4.06
CA ILE A 182 -2.37 -18.46 -2.67
C ILE A 182 -3.77 -19.09 -2.57
N GLY A 183 -4.66 -18.82 -3.51
CA GLY A 183 -5.95 -19.48 -3.64
C GLY A 183 -5.87 -21.01 -3.64
N PHE A 184 -4.77 -21.59 -4.17
CA PHE A 184 -4.54 -23.05 -4.15
C PHE A 184 -4.24 -23.63 -2.76
N ILE A 185 -3.88 -22.81 -1.79
CA ILE A 185 -3.60 -23.25 -0.40
C ILE A 185 -4.63 -22.77 0.60
N THR A 186 -5.61 -21.98 0.17
CA THR A 186 -6.81 -21.64 0.92
C THR A 186 -7.93 -22.64 0.63
N THR A 187 -8.97 -22.65 1.44
CA THR A 187 -10.06 -23.65 1.36
C THR A 187 -11.43 -22.99 1.46
N GLY A 188 -12.47 -23.68 0.94
CA GLY A 188 -13.85 -23.21 0.99
C GLY A 188 -14.04 -21.87 0.26
N ASP A 189 -14.95 -21.05 0.77
CA ASP A 189 -15.32 -19.76 0.20
C ASP A 189 -14.11 -18.81 0.03
N TYR A 190 -13.14 -18.87 0.93
CA TYR A 190 -11.90 -18.09 0.83
C TYR A 190 -11.07 -18.41 -0.42
N SER A 191 -11.04 -19.68 -0.83
CA SER A 191 -10.36 -20.09 -2.06
C SER A 191 -11.14 -19.61 -3.29
N GLU A 192 -12.46 -19.76 -3.27
CA GLU A 192 -13.34 -19.32 -4.34
C GLU A 192 -13.25 -17.82 -4.53
N ASP A 193 -13.33 -17.05 -3.44
CA ASP A 193 -13.17 -15.58 -3.44
C ASP A 193 -11.85 -15.14 -4.06
N LEU A 194 -10.72 -15.75 -3.68
CA LEU A 194 -9.42 -15.37 -4.24
C LEU A 194 -9.33 -15.64 -5.74
N HIS A 195 -9.90 -16.78 -6.20
CA HIS A 195 -9.92 -17.11 -7.63
C HIS A 195 -10.89 -16.20 -8.39
N GLU A 196 -12.10 -15.93 -7.84
CA GLU A 196 -13.08 -15.01 -8.44
C GLU A 196 -12.52 -13.59 -8.55
N ILE A 197 -11.90 -13.06 -7.48
CA ILE A 197 -11.26 -11.75 -7.52
C ILE A 197 -10.17 -11.71 -8.59
N ALA A 198 -9.37 -12.78 -8.71
CA ALA A 198 -8.28 -12.85 -9.68
C ALA A 198 -8.80 -12.91 -11.12
N ASP A 199 -9.89 -13.64 -11.39
CA ASP A 199 -10.47 -13.82 -12.72
C ASP A 199 -11.38 -12.66 -13.14
N ASP A 200 -12.27 -12.20 -12.25
CA ASP A 200 -13.45 -11.39 -12.60
C ASP A 200 -13.32 -9.90 -12.38
N GLY A 201 -12.15 -9.35 -12.22
CA GLY A 201 -12.12 -7.88 -12.21
C GLY A 201 -10.96 -7.19 -11.55
N ILE A 202 -10.07 -7.90 -10.87
CA ILE A 202 -8.93 -7.23 -10.24
C ILE A 202 -8.03 -6.54 -11.25
N GLY A 203 -7.83 -7.12 -12.42
CA GLY A 203 -7.07 -6.50 -13.50
C GLY A 203 -7.69 -5.15 -13.91
N ALA A 204 -9.00 -5.12 -14.06
CA ALA A 204 -9.75 -3.92 -14.38
C ALA A 204 -9.76 -2.91 -13.21
N PHE A 205 -9.95 -3.38 -11.97
CA PHE A 205 -9.83 -2.54 -10.77
C PHE A 205 -8.45 -1.88 -10.68
N LEU A 206 -7.37 -2.64 -10.81
CA LEU A 206 -6.01 -2.12 -10.75
C LEU A 206 -5.68 -1.21 -11.94
N PHE A 207 -6.18 -1.54 -13.12
CA PHE A 207 -6.01 -0.68 -14.28
C PHE A 207 -6.67 0.68 -14.06
N LEU A 208 -7.93 0.73 -13.63
CA LEU A 208 -8.68 1.98 -13.48
C LEU A 208 -8.32 2.78 -12.23
N SER A 209 -8.10 2.10 -11.08
CA SER A 209 -7.89 2.78 -9.81
C SER A 209 -6.42 2.99 -9.46
N VAL A 210 -5.50 2.24 -10.07
CA VAL A 210 -4.07 2.28 -9.76
C VAL A 210 -3.25 2.74 -10.97
N LEU A 211 -3.28 1.98 -12.06
CA LEU A 211 -2.44 2.23 -13.23
C LEU A 211 -2.83 3.52 -13.97
N LEU A 212 -4.08 3.63 -14.37
CA LEU A 212 -4.57 4.77 -15.14
C LEU A 212 -4.35 6.11 -14.40
N PRO A 213 -4.73 6.28 -13.13
CA PRO A 213 -4.45 7.51 -12.40
C PRO A 213 -2.95 7.82 -12.30
N THR A 214 -2.10 6.81 -12.05
CA THR A 214 -0.65 6.98 -11.98
C THR A 214 -0.10 7.47 -13.32
N VAL A 215 -0.48 6.84 -14.43
CA VAL A 215 -0.04 7.23 -15.78
C VAL A 215 -0.54 8.62 -16.16
N LEU A 216 -1.79 8.96 -15.85
CA LEU A 216 -2.34 10.30 -16.05
C LEU A 216 -1.57 11.35 -15.23
N GLY A 217 -1.21 11.05 -14.00
CA GLY A 217 -0.37 11.91 -13.16
C GLY A 217 1.00 12.16 -13.78
N ILE A 218 1.69 11.11 -14.24
CA ILE A 218 2.96 11.19 -14.96
C ILE A 218 2.80 12.02 -16.24
N GLY A 219 1.78 11.74 -17.04
CA GLY A 219 1.50 12.47 -18.29
C GLY A 219 1.27 13.96 -18.04
N LEU A 220 0.48 14.30 -17.03
CA LEU A 220 0.21 15.69 -16.67
C LEU A 220 1.48 16.40 -16.19
N HIS A 221 2.37 15.71 -15.46
CA HIS A 221 3.68 16.28 -15.06
C HIS A 221 4.49 16.75 -16.27
N PHE A 222 4.43 16.03 -17.40
CA PHE A 222 5.17 16.41 -18.62
C PHE A 222 4.50 17.53 -19.43
N LEU A 223 3.19 17.71 -19.26
CA LEU A 223 2.42 18.74 -19.97
C LEU A 223 2.44 20.09 -19.25
N LEU A 224 2.55 20.07 -17.91
CA LEU A 224 2.50 21.30 -17.11
C LEU A 224 3.86 22.04 -17.06
N PRO A 225 3.85 23.38 -17.00
CA PRO A 225 5.05 24.16 -16.72
C PRO A 225 5.63 23.80 -15.33
N LYS A 226 6.95 23.79 -15.20
CA LYS A 226 7.64 23.49 -13.92
C LYS A 226 7.16 24.40 -12.76
N THR A 227 6.91 25.67 -13.05
CA THR A 227 6.42 26.64 -12.07
C THR A 227 5.06 26.25 -11.47
N SER A 228 4.15 25.71 -12.31
CA SER A 228 2.84 25.23 -11.86
C SER A 228 2.97 23.98 -10.98
N ILE A 229 3.86 23.06 -11.35
CA ILE A 229 4.11 21.84 -10.58
C ILE A 229 4.72 22.18 -9.22
N GLU A 230 5.71 23.06 -9.17
CA GLU A 230 6.33 23.50 -7.92
C GLU A 230 5.33 24.22 -6.99
N ALA A 231 4.47 25.08 -7.54
CA ALA A 231 3.42 25.75 -6.79
C ALA A 231 2.38 24.77 -6.23
N ALA A 232 2.06 23.69 -6.97
CA ALA A 232 1.10 22.68 -6.56
C ALA A 232 1.68 21.60 -5.62
N LYS A 233 3.00 21.49 -5.50
CA LYS A 233 3.69 20.42 -4.76
C LYS A 233 3.29 20.35 -3.28
N LYS A 234 3.24 21.49 -2.57
CA LYS A 234 2.87 21.54 -1.16
C LYS A 234 1.39 21.19 -0.96
N PRO A 235 0.40 21.83 -1.61
CA PRO A 235 -1.00 21.48 -1.43
C PRO A 235 -1.33 20.03 -1.83
N ILE A 236 -0.69 19.49 -2.86
CA ILE A 236 -0.84 18.08 -3.24
C ILE A 236 -0.33 17.15 -2.14
N LYS A 237 0.83 17.45 -1.56
CA LYS A 237 1.41 16.66 -0.48
C LYS A 237 0.51 16.68 0.75
N ASP A 238 -0.02 17.83 1.11
CA ASP A 238 -0.91 18.01 2.25
C ASP A 238 -2.25 17.29 2.03
N ALA A 239 -2.83 17.40 0.83
CA ALA A 239 -4.03 16.67 0.44
C ALA A 239 -3.82 15.15 0.48
N ASN A 240 -2.66 14.63 0.05
CA ASN A 240 -2.35 13.21 0.11
C ASN A 240 -2.28 12.68 1.54
N LEU A 241 -1.73 13.45 2.48
CA LEU A 241 -1.70 13.05 3.88
C LEU A 241 -3.11 12.88 4.45
N LEU A 242 -3.99 13.87 4.23
CA LEU A 242 -5.38 13.78 4.67
C LEU A 242 -6.10 12.63 4.00
N ASN A 243 -5.94 12.47 2.69
CA ASN A 243 -6.56 11.39 1.93
C ASN A 243 -6.15 10.02 2.47
N LEU A 244 -4.87 9.82 2.78
CA LEU A 244 -4.37 8.57 3.35
C LEU A 244 -4.95 8.31 4.74
N LEU A 245 -5.06 9.34 5.60
CA LEU A 245 -5.67 9.21 6.92
C LEU A 245 -7.17 8.88 6.82
N ILE A 246 -7.89 9.50 5.87
CA ILE A 246 -9.31 9.22 5.62
C ILE A 246 -9.50 7.79 5.12
N LEU A 247 -8.67 7.30 4.21
CA LEU A 247 -8.71 5.92 3.73
C LEU A 247 -8.42 4.91 4.85
N ASN A 248 -7.39 5.18 5.66
CA ASN A 248 -7.06 4.32 6.80
C ASN A 248 -8.22 4.27 7.81
N TYR A 249 -8.82 5.42 8.12
CA TYR A 249 -10.00 5.51 8.97
C TYR A 249 -11.18 4.72 8.39
N SER A 250 -11.50 4.91 7.12
CA SER A 250 -12.62 4.21 6.46
C SER A 250 -12.42 2.70 6.42
N ASN A 251 -11.22 2.22 6.10
CA ASN A 251 -10.91 0.79 6.09
C ASN A 251 -10.94 0.19 7.50
N ALA A 252 -10.42 0.90 8.50
CA ALA A 252 -10.44 0.46 9.90
C ALA A 252 -11.87 0.32 10.44
N SER A 253 -12.77 1.21 10.01
CA SER A 253 -14.17 1.23 10.43
C SER A 253 -14.95 -0.04 10.05
N VAL A 254 -14.42 -0.86 9.14
CA VAL A 254 -15.03 -2.12 8.71
C VAL A 254 -14.78 -3.25 9.71
N VAL A 255 -13.56 -3.37 10.19
CA VAL A 255 -13.13 -4.55 10.97
C VAL A 255 -12.81 -4.25 12.43
N LEU A 256 -12.22 -3.09 12.73
CA LEU A 256 -11.76 -2.81 14.09
C LEU A 256 -12.88 -2.65 15.15
N PRO A 257 -14.11 -2.23 14.83
CA PRO A 257 -15.19 -2.22 15.83
C PRO A 257 -15.45 -3.60 16.42
N GLY A 258 -15.46 -4.67 15.62
CA GLY A 258 -15.59 -6.04 16.11
C GLY A 258 -14.42 -6.44 17.00
N VAL A 259 -13.19 -6.12 16.59
CA VAL A 259 -11.99 -6.39 17.40
C VAL A 259 -12.00 -5.66 18.74
N PHE A 260 -12.55 -4.45 18.80
CA PHE A 260 -12.62 -3.68 20.06
C PHE A 260 -13.71 -4.19 21.00
N GLN A 261 -14.80 -4.76 20.45
CA GLN A 261 -15.89 -5.31 21.26
C GLN A 261 -15.54 -6.69 21.82
N GLU A 262 -14.96 -7.55 21.00
CA GLU A 262 -14.61 -8.92 21.34
C GLU A 262 -13.20 -9.24 20.82
N PRO A 263 -12.15 -8.81 21.55
CA PRO A 263 -10.76 -9.01 21.11
C PRO A 263 -10.34 -10.47 21.27
N ASP A 264 -9.95 -11.07 20.15
CA ASP A 264 -9.32 -12.37 20.10
C ASP A 264 -7.79 -12.19 20.23
N TRP A 265 -7.27 -12.32 21.45
CA TRP A 265 -5.88 -11.95 21.77
C TRP A 265 -4.84 -12.88 21.15
N ASP A 266 -5.11 -14.16 21.02
CA ASP A 266 -4.18 -15.12 20.44
C ASP A 266 -4.14 -14.97 18.92
N PHE A 267 -5.28 -14.77 18.26
CA PHE A 267 -5.37 -14.43 16.84
C PHE A 267 -4.64 -13.10 16.53
N LEU A 268 -4.88 -12.05 17.32
CA LEU A 268 -4.21 -10.76 17.14
C LEU A 268 -2.69 -10.89 17.33
N PHE A 269 -2.25 -11.66 18.32
CA PHE A 269 -0.84 -11.88 18.58
C PHE A 269 -0.17 -12.62 17.41
N VAL A 270 -0.80 -13.67 16.90
CA VAL A 270 -0.25 -14.43 15.77
C VAL A 270 -0.21 -13.61 14.48
N ILE A 271 -1.22 -12.77 14.24
CA ILE A 271 -1.20 -11.84 13.10
C ILE A 271 0.00 -10.89 13.19
N VAL A 272 0.24 -10.28 14.36
CA VAL A 272 1.39 -9.37 14.57
C VAL A 272 2.70 -10.10 14.33
N LEU A 273 2.83 -11.33 14.83
CA LEU A 273 4.04 -12.15 14.67
C LEU A 273 4.29 -12.49 13.19
N ILE A 274 3.26 -12.95 12.48
CA ILE A 274 3.36 -13.37 11.07
C ILE A 274 3.61 -12.16 10.17
N THR A 275 2.85 -11.08 10.32
CA THR A 275 3.02 -9.87 9.49
C THR A 275 4.32 -9.16 9.79
N GLY A 276 4.76 -9.15 11.07
CA GLY A 276 6.07 -8.66 11.48
C GLY A 276 7.21 -9.49 10.89
N GLY A 277 7.05 -10.82 10.89
CA GLY A 277 7.98 -11.76 10.27
C GLY A 277 8.10 -11.54 8.77
N LEU A 278 6.97 -11.45 8.05
CA LEU A 278 6.95 -11.14 6.63
C LEU A 278 7.64 -9.80 6.33
N CYS A 279 7.29 -8.76 7.08
CA CYS A 279 7.88 -7.45 6.91
C CYS A 279 9.40 -7.47 7.11
N ALA A 280 9.88 -8.04 8.21
CA ALA A 280 11.30 -8.18 8.49
C ALA A 280 12.02 -8.99 7.40
N PHE A 281 11.42 -10.07 6.94
CA PHE A 281 11.96 -10.93 5.88
C PHE A 281 12.04 -10.20 4.54
N ALA A 282 11.03 -9.42 4.17
CA ALA A 282 11.01 -8.63 2.95
C ALA A 282 12.11 -7.54 2.95
N PHE A 283 12.26 -6.78 4.04
CA PHE A 283 13.37 -5.84 4.21
C PHE A 283 14.73 -6.54 4.16
N PHE A 284 14.87 -7.67 4.86
CA PHE A 284 16.11 -8.47 4.86
C PHE A 284 16.46 -8.98 3.47
N THR A 285 15.50 -9.39 2.68
CA THR A 285 15.71 -9.81 1.28
C THR A 285 16.34 -8.68 0.45
N GLY A 286 15.92 -7.43 0.63
CA GLY A 286 16.57 -6.28 0.00
C GLY A 286 18.05 -6.16 0.33
N PHE A 287 18.43 -6.40 1.58
CA PHE A 287 19.86 -6.46 1.98
C PHE A 287 20.60 -7.61 1.31
N VAL A 288 20.02 -8.81 1.32
CA VAL A 288 20.65 -10.00 0.72
C VAL A 288 20.87 -9.80 -0.77
N LEU A 289 19.85 -9.35 -1.51
CA LEU A 289 19.96 -9.07 -2.95
C LEU A 289 21.02 -8.00 -3.23
N SER A 290 21.05 -6.92 -2.44
CA SER A 290 22.04 -5.88 -2.62
C SER A 290 23.49 -6.41 -2.50
N ARG A 291 23.73 -7.39 -1.63
CA ARG A 291 25.04 -8.05 -1.47
C ARG A 291 25.34 -9.00 -2.63
N ILE A 292 24.38 -9.83 -3.03
CA ILE A 292 24.53 -10.79 -4.14
C ILE A 292 24.90 -10.05 -5.44
N PHE A 293 24.21 -8.95 -5.72
CA PHE A 293 24.42 -8.16 -6.94
C PHE A 293 25.48 -7.05 -6.79
N LYS A 294 26.22 -7.02 -5.68
CA LYS A 294 27.27 -6.03 -5.40
C LYS A 294 26.80 -4.60 -5.64
N SER A 295 25.63 -4.29 -5.13
CA SER A 295 24.99 -2.97 -5.27
C SER A 295 25.73 -1.91 -4.44
N SER A 296 25.70 -0.66 -4.91
CA SER A 296 26.14 0.49 -4.11
C SER A 296 25.24 0.69 -2.89
N ASP A 297 25.69 1.49 -1.91
CA ASP A 297 24.89 1.77 -0.70
C ASP A 297 23.58 2.47 -1.04
N SER A 298 23.58 3.36 -2.05
CA SER A 298 22.37 4.01 -2.53
C SER A 298 21.38 3.04 -3.20
N GLU A 299 21.86 2.07 -3.99
CA GLU A 299 21.02 1.02 -4.59
C GLU A 299 20.49 0.06 -3.53
N ARG A 300 21.30 -0.24 -2.51
CA ARG A 300 20.88 -1.04 -1.34
C ARG A 300 19.68 -0.41 -0.64
N SER A 301 19.77 0.88 -0.31
CA SER A 301 18.65 1.61 0.31
C SER A 301 17.38 1.47 -0.52
N SER A 302 17.46 1.65 -1.84
CA SER A 302 16.30 1.54 -2.73
C SER A 302 15.70 0.14 -2.78
N LEU A 303 16.52 -0.91 -2.83
CA LEU A 303 16.06 -2.31 -2.81
C LEU A 303 15.40 -2.66 -1.47
N VAL A 304 16.01 -2.25 -0.36
CA VAL A 304 15.54 -2.57 0.99
C VAL A 304 14.16 -1.97 1.24
N PHE A 305 13.97 -0.68 0.95
CA PHE A 305 12.67 -0.04 1.12
C PHE A 305 11.66 -0.47 0.04
N GLY A 306 12.11 -0.69 -1.20
CA GLY A 306 11.26 -1.18 -2.28
C GLY A 306 10.64 -2.55 -1.97
N LEU A 307 11.44 -3.49 -1.46
CA LEU A 307 10.93 -4.83 -1.15
C LEU A 307 10.18 -4.91 0.18
N GLY A 308 10.54 -4.05 1.15
CA GLY A 308 9.92 -4.06 2.47
C GLY A 308 8.57 -3.36 2.57
N MET A 309 8.16 -2.61 1.54
CA MET A 309 6.97 -1.75 1.62
C MET A 309 6.01 -1.98 0.46
N ASN A 310 4.87 -2.58 0.74
CA ASN A 310 3.79 -2.83 -0.22
C ASN A 310 2.66 -1.79 -0.10
N ASN A 311 1.91 -1.59 -1.19
CA ASN A 311 0.78 -0.67 -1.24
C ASN A 311 -0.46 -1.28 -0.55
N ASN A 312 -0.39 -1.36 0.77
CA ASN A 312 -1.46 -1.92 1.60
C ASN A 312 -2.77 -1.12 1.52
N GLY A 313 -2.71 0.17 1.18
CA GLY A 313 -3.90 0.98 0.94
C GLY A 313 -4.76 0.42 -0.19
N THR A 314 -4.13 0.02 -1.30
CA THR A 314 -4.82 -0.66 -2.41
C THR A 314 -5.39 -2.01 -1.97
N GLY A 315 -4.61 -2.81 -1.22
CA GLY A 315 -5.06 -4.10 -0.69
C GLY A 315 -6.27 -3.97 0.24
N LEU A 316 -6.26 -2.98 1.13
CA LEU A 316 -7.39 -2.70 2.03
C LEU A 316 -8.66 -2.27 1.29
N VAL A 317 -8.52 -1.38 0.29
CA VAL A 317 -9.68 -0.97 -0.52
C VAL A 317 -10.24 -2.17 -1.29
N LEU A 318 -9.37 -2.98 -1.89
CA LEU A 318 -9.79 -4.21 -2.58
C LEU A 318 -10.52 -5.16 -1.63
N ALA A 319 -9.91 -5.49 -0.48
CA ALA A 319 -10.53 -6.36 0.53
C ALA A 319 -11.90 -5.83 0.97
N SER A 320 -12.00 -4.53 1.25
CA SER A 320 -13.25 -3.91 1.70
C SER A 320 -14.38 -3.96 0.66
N LEU A 321 -14.05 -4.04 -0.63
CA LEU A 321 -15.03 -4.07 -1.73
C LEU A 321 -15.38 -5.50 -2.15
N SER A 322 -14.42 -6.42 -2.12
CA SER A 322 -14.56 -7.76 -2.68
C SER A 322 -14.73 -8.87 -1.64
N LEU A 323 -14.26 -8.66 -0.38
CA LEU A 323 -14.30 -9.64 0.70
C LEU A 323 -15.21 -9.15 1.85
N VAL A 324 -16.42 -8.72 1.49
CA VAL A 324 -17.38 -8.10 2.43
C VAL A 324 -17.80 -9.07 3.52
N ASP A 325 -17.91 -10.36 3.18
CA ASP A 325 -18.35 -11.42 4.08
C ASP A 325 -17.20 -11.91 4.99
N HIS A 326 -15.95 -11.57 4.66
CA HIS A 326 -14.74 -11.95 5.39
C HIS A 326 -13.93 -10.72 5.87
N PRO A 327 -14.50 -9.80 6.68
CA PRO A 327 -13.82 -8.55 7.05
C PRO A 327 -12.51 -8.76 7.83
N ALA A 328 -12.36 -9.89 8.54
CA ALA A 328 -11.19 -10.21 9.34
C ALA A 328 -9.90 -10.36 8.49
N VAL A 329 -10.02 -10.62 7.18
CA VAL A 329 -8.89 -10.65 6.22
C VAL A 329 -8.16 -9.30 6.14
N MET A 330 -8.80 -8.21 6.55
CA MET A 330 -8.19 -6.88 6.56
C MET A 330 -7.19 -6.69 7.73
N LEU A 331 -7.29 -7.49 8.80
CA LEU A 331 -6.43 -7.36 9.98
C LEU A 331 -4.94 -7.55 9.64
N PRO A 332 -4.51 -8.64 8.98
CA PRO A 332 -3.12 -8.78 8.56
C PRO A 332 -2.60 -7.59 7.74
N ILE A 333 -3.44 -7.03 6.86
CA ILE A 333 -3.05 -5.89 6.01
C ILE A 333 -2.87 -4.62 6.85
N ILE A 334 -3.76 -4.37 7.82
CA ILE A 334 -3.67 -3.23 8.75
C ILE A 334 -2.40 -3.34 9.59
N PHE A 335 -2.13 -4.51 10.18
CA PHE A 335 -0.94 -4.71 11.00
C PHE A 335 0.34 -4.60 10.16
N TYR A 336 0.38 -5.19 8.97
CA TYR A 336 1.52 -5.03 8.07
C TYR A 336 1.75 -3.56 7.70
N ASN A 337 0.68 -2.80 7.41
CA ASN A 337 0.78 -1.37 7.09
C ASN A 337 1.39 -0.56 8.24
N LEU A 338 1.07 -0.87 9.48
CA LEU A 338 1.69 -0.23 10.65
C LEU A 338 3.15 -0.67 10.83
N ILE A 339 3.41 -1.97 10.77
CA ILE A 339 4.72 -2.56 11.02
C ILE A 339 5.74 -2.11 9.97
N GLN A 340 5.37 -2.05 8.68
CA GLN A 340 6.29 -1.62 7.63
C GLN A 340 6.86 -0.21 7.87
N HIS A 341 6.07 0.71 8.44
CA HIS A 341 6.56 2.06 8.77
C HIS A 341 7.48 2.07 10.00
N ILE A 342 7.23 1.21 10.99
CA ILE A 342 8.12 1.04 12.16
C ILE A 342 9.46 0.46 11.71
N VAL A 343 9.43 -0.62 10.92
CA VAL A 343 10.63 -1.28 10.40
C VAL A 343 11.40 -0.33 9.48
N ALA A 344 10.70 0.42 8.61
CA ALA A 344 11.33 1.42 7.75
C ALA A 344 12.07 2.50 8.57
N GLY A 345 11.47 2.98 9.66
CA GLY A 345 12.14 3.94 10.56
C GLY A 345 13.38 3.37 11.25
N TYR A 346 13.36 2.09 11.65
CA TYR A 346 14.53 1.40 12.22
C TYR A 346 15.63 1.20 11.18
N VAL A 347 15.27 0.76 9.97
CA VAL A 347 16.19 0.54 8.85
C VAL A 347 16.84 1.85 8.41
N ASP A 348 16.09 2.95 8.32
CA ASP A 348 16.61 4.28 8.01
C ASP A 348 17.73 4.68 8.97
N LYS A 349 17.51 4.51 10.27
CA LYS A 349 18.56 4.78 11.28
C LYS A 349 19.82 3.93 11.08
N LYS A 350 19.66 2.68 10.69
CA LYS A 350 20.80 1.77 10.46
C LYS A 350 21.59 2.16 9.22
N LEU A 351 20.90 2.50 8.13
CA LEU A 351 21.53 2.86 6.85
C LEU A 351 22.19 4.26 6.91
N THR A 352 21.64 5.18 7.70
CA THR A 352 22.18 6.55 7.80
C THR A 352 23.39 6.63 8.76
N ASN A 353 23.49 5.70 9.72
CA ASN A 353 24.58 5.67 10.70
C ASN A 353 25.72 4.70 10.32
N SER A 354 25.61 3.99 9.21
CA SER A 354 26.64 3.08 8.66
C SER A 354 27.40 3.75 7.52
#